data_d44d4ef6638001ce5a5374c80868d8b3
#
_entry.id   d44d4ef6638001ce5a5374c80868d8b3
#
_cell.length_a   1.000
_cell.length_b   1.000
_cell.length_c   1.000
_cell.angle_alpha   90.00
_cell.angle_beta   90.00
_cell.angle_gamma   90.00
#
_symmetry.space_group_name_H-M   'P 1'
#
loop_
_entity.id
_entity.type
_entity.pdbx_description
1 polymer ?
#
loop_
_entity_poly.entity_id
_entity_poly.type
_entity_poly.pdbx_seq_one_letter_code
_entity_poly.pdbx_strand_id
1 'polypeptide(L)'
;MVDSSKFDSTEKGRQLREKFDKCVKGNVGLVAPSPHQTYMATLEDNYYVGIDVGTGSARAVLVKADGTVLASASQDTKTWRDPTDHHIFEQSTTDVWKGICSTVREVIARSAVSPKQVKGIGFDATCSLAVTTWDGEPITVTRGSQLGDLGERNIVLWADHRAEKEADLINATGSSVLDYVGGAISVRTTSKSLARTRRGSRSHTSLIFSLRWKSQKFSG
;
A
#
# COMPACT_ATOMS: atom_id res chain seq x y z
N MET A 1 18.52 20.50 -3.09
CA MET A 1 18.96 19.17 -3.56
C MET A 1 19.09 18.28 -2.34
N VAL A 2 18.26 17.26 -2.19
CA VAL A 2 18.37 16.29 -1.09
C VAL A 2 19.33 15.21 -1.56
N ASP A 3 20.41 15.02 -0.84
CA ASP A 3 21.46 14.03 -1.11
C ASP A 3 20.86 12.61 -1.15
N SER A 4 20.84 12.02 -2.32
CA SER A 4 20.23 10.71 -2.58
C SER A 4 21.04 9.54 -2.01
N SER A 5 22.30 9.75 -1.63
CA SER A 5 23.19 8.70 -1.10
C SER A 5 22.80 8.23 0.32
N LYS A 6 21.98 9.00 1.04
CA LYS A 6 21.58 8.69 2.42
C LYS A 6 20.40 7.73 2.57
N PHE A 7 19.66 7.40 1.51
CA PHE A 7 18.45 6.58 1.63
C PHE A 7 18.69 5.07 1.51
N ASP A 8 19.68 4.64 0.74
CA ASP A 8 20.00 3.20 0.59
C ASP A 8 20.77 2.63 1.78
N SER A 9 21.34 3.50 2.61
CA SER A 9 22.05 3.12 3.84
C SER A 9 21.13 2.82 5.02
N THR A 10 19.81 3.08 4.90
CA THR A 10 18.86 2.79 5.97
C THR A 10 18.39 1.35 5.91
N GLU A 11 18.19 0.71 7.08
CA GLU A 11 17.61 -0.64 7.19
C GLU A 11 16.30 -0.78 6.42
N LYS A 12 15.44 0.24 6.47
CA LYS A 12 14.16 0.28 5.72
C LYS A 12 14.36 0.31 4.20
N GLY A 13 15.36 1.04 3.70
CA GLY A 13 15.69 1.09 2.28
C GLY A 13 16.15 -0.27 1.77
N ARG A 14 17.04 -0.95 2.51
CA ARG A 14 17.49 -2.31 2.19
C ARG A 14 16.36 -3.31 2.18
N GLN A 15 15.47 -3.30 3.19
CA GLN A 15 14.30 -4.18 3.26
C GLN A 15 13.34 -3.97 2.09
N LEU A 16 13.12 -2.71 1.69
CA LEU A 16 12.25 -2.41 0.54
C LEU A 16 12.88 -2.91 -0.76
N ARG A 17 14.19 -2.69 -0.95
CA ARG A 17 14.93 -3.20 -2.11
C ARG A 17 14.85 -4.72 -2.18
N GLU A 18 15.07 -5.41 -1.07
CA GLU A 18 14.95 -6.86 -1.00
C GLU A 18 13.55 -7.36 -1.35
N LYS A 19 12.50 -6.69 -0.84
CA LYS A 19 11.10 -7.00 -1.20
C LYS A 19 10.83 -6.77 -2.69
N PHE A 20 11.35 -5.68 -3.26
CA PHE A 20 11.24 -5.42 -4.69
C PHE A 20 11.94 -6.50 -5.52
N ASP A 21 13.17 -6.84 -5.18
CA ASP A 21 13.93 -7.88 -5.87
C ASP A 21 13.23 -9.25 -5.79
N LYS A 22 12.65 -9.61 -4.63
CA LYS A 22 11.80 -10.81 -4.49
C LYS A 22 10.54 -10.73 -5.35
N CYS A 23 9.92 -9.54 -5.43
CA CYS A 23 8.76 -9.30 -6.27
C CYS A 23 9.06 -9.53 -7.75
N VAL A 24 10.21 -9.06 -8.23
CA VAL A 24 10.62 -9.17 -9.66
C VAL A 24 11.17 -10.53 -10.01
N LYS A 25 11.84 -11.25 -9.09
CA LYS A 25 12.45 -12.57 -9.33
C LYS A 25 11.47 -13.76 -9.36
N GLY A 26 10.20 -13.56 -8.96
CA GLY A 26 9.20 -14.65 -9.05
C GLY A 26 9.03 -15.11 -10.49
N ASN A 27 8.97 -16.44 -10.72
CA ASN A 27 8.86 -17.08 -12.04
C ASN A 27 7.79 -16.41 -12.90
N VAL A 28 8.22 -15.58 -13.84
CA VAL A 28 7.39 -15.07 -14.92
C VAL A 28 7.54 -16.07 -16.06
N GLY A 29 6.49 -16.79 -16.39
CA GLY A 29 6.40 -17.37 -17.73
C GLY A 29 6.58 -16.20 -18.69
N LEU A 30 7.66 -16.25 -19.49
CA LEU A 30 8.02 -15.21 -20.44
C LEU A 30 6.85 -15.00 -21.41
N VAL A 31 6.05 -13.97 -21.17
CA VAL A 31 5.19 -13.42 -22.22
C VAL A 31 6.14 -12.68 -23.15
N ALA A 32 6.29 -13.18 -24.38
CA ALA A 32 7.12 -12.53 -25.38
C ALA A 32 6.67 -11.07 -25.56
N PRO A 33 7.60 -10.11 -25.61
CA PRO A 33 7.25 -8.71 -25.82
C PRO A 33 6.54 -8.57 -27.17
N SER A 34 5.48 -7.73 -27.18
CA SER A 34 4.80 -7.35 -28.43
C SER A 34 5.82 -6.82 -29.45
N PRO A 35 5.73 -7.18 -30.75
CA PRO A 35 6.76 -6.88 -31.75
C PRO A 35 6.96 -5.39 -32.05
N HIS A 36 6.23 -4.48 -31.43
CA HIS A 36 6.18 -3.09 -31.86
C HIS A 36 7.00 -2.07 -31.06
N GLN A 37 7.73 -2.46 -30.01
CA GLN A 37 8.63 -1.51 -29.33
C GLN A 37 9.85 -2.19 -28.73
N THR A 38 10.85 -2.51 -29.56
CA THR A 38 12.21 -2.75 -29.05
C THR A 38 12.83 -1.39 -28.75
N TYR A 39 12.55 -0.85 -27.56
CA TYR A 39 13.24 0.33 -27.05
C TYR A 39 14.62 -0.12 -26.56
N MET A 40 15.66 0.25 -27.28
CA MET A 40 17.05 0.04 -26.85
C MET A 40 17.33 0.98 -25.67
N ALA A 41 17.13 0.50 -24.45
CA ALA A 41 17.49 1.24 -23.24
C ALA A 41 19.02 1.41 -23.20
N THR A 42 19.49 2.66 -23.16
CA THR A 42 20.92 2.94 -22.94
C THR A 42 21.25 2.71 -21.46
N LEU A 43 22.50 2.38 -21.14
CA LEU A 43 22.96 2.16 -19.76
C LEU A 43 22.83 3.41 -18.88
N GLU A 44 22.68 4.59 -19.49
CA GLU A 44 22.53 5.88 -18.80
C GLU A 44 21.06 6.24 -18.51
N ASP A 45 20.09 5.50 -19.06
CA ASP A 45 18.68 5.77 -18.82
C ASP A 45 18.29 5.40 -17.37
N ASN A 46 17.72 6.38 -16.67
CA ASN A 46 17.17 6.18 -15.32
C ASN A 46 15.66 5.94 -15.43
N TYR A 47 15.20 4.87 -14.78
CA TYR A 47 13.80 4.47 -14.78
C TYR A 47 13.22 4.49 -13.37
N TYR A 48 11.93 4.74 -13.27
CA TYR A 48 11.20 4.81 -12.02
C TYR A 48 9.89 4.03 -12.14
N VAL A 49 9.49 3.37 -11.06
CA VAL A 49 8.20 2.69 -10.97
C VAL A 49 7.28 3.48 -10.06
N GLY A 50 6.12 3.89 -10.58
CA GLY A 50 5.03 4.42 -9.79
C GLY A 50 4.01 3.32 -9.50
N ILE A 51 3.53 3.23 -8.27
CA ILE A 51 2.52 2.27 -7.83
C ILE A 51 1.36 3.03 -7.19
N ASP A 52 0.15 2.77 -7.68
CA ASP A 52 -1.10 3.29 -7.14
C ASP A 52 -1.96 2.13 -6.64
N VAL A 53 -2.29 2.14 -5.35
CA VAL A 53 -3.21 1.18 -4.72
C VAL A 53 -4.55 1.84 -4.53
N GLY A 54 -5.43 1.64 -5.51
CA GLY A 54 -6.81 2.11 -5.47
C GLY A 54 -7.72 1.20 -4.64
N THR A 55 -9.01 1.53 -4.63
CA THR A 55 -10.04 0.76 -3.91
C THR A 55 -10.23 -0.65 -4.48
N GLY A 56 -10.14 -0.81 -5.79
CA GLY A 56 -10.43 -2.09 -6.47
C GLY A 56 -9.26 -2.68 -7.25
N SER A 57 -8.11 -2.01 -7.29
CA SER A 57 -6.96 -2.49 -8.06
C SER A 57 -5.65 -1.91 -7.57
N ALA A 58 -4.56 -2.67 -7.76
CA ALA A 58 -3.20 -2.16 -7.74
C ALA A 58 -2.76 -1.88 -9.18
N ARG A 59 -2.10 -0.73 -9.40
CA ARG A 59 -1.60 -0.30 -10.70
C ARG A 59 -0.12 0.00 -10.61
N ALA A 60 0.62 -0.29 -11.66
CA ALA A 60 2.01 0.11 -11.78
C ALA A 60 2.26 0.79 -13.12
N VAL A 61 3.18 1.74 -13.11
CA VAL A 61 3.69 2.41 -14.31
C VAL A 61 5.20 2.46 -14.26
N LEU A 62 5.86 2.17 -15.40
CA LEU A 62 7.29 2.38 -15.57
C LEU A 62 7.51 3.63 -16.42
N VAL A 63 8.30 4.56 -15.89
CA VAL A 63 8.58 5.85 -16.53
C VAL A 63 10.08 6.11 -16.61
N LYS A 64 10.49 6.88 -17.61
CA LYS A 64 11.81 7.49 -17.71
C LYS A 64 11.92 8.72 -16.81
N ALA A 65 13.14 9.20 -16.59
CA ALA A 65 13.42 10.42 -15.85
C ALA A 65 12.77 11.68 -16.47
N ASP A 66 12.52 11.69 -17.76
CA ASP A 66 11.85 12.77 -18.49
C ASP A 66 10.31 12.71 -18.41
N GLY A 67 9.75 11.72 -17.72
CA GLY A 67 8.31 11.52 -17.58
C GLY A 67 7.68 10.62 -18.66
N THR A 68 8.45 10.14 -19.64
CA THR A 68 7.93 9.24 -20.68
C THR A 68 7.46 7.94 -20.06
N VAL A 69 6.19 7.57 -20.25
CA VAL A 69 5.61 6.29 -19.81
C VAL A 69 6.00 5.19 -20.81
N LEU A 70 6.65 4.14 -20.31
CA LEU A 70 7.09 2.99 -21.12
C LEU A 70 6.11 1.82 -21.07
N ALA A 71 5.54 1.57 -19.91
CA ALA A 71 4.58 0.50 -19.70
C ALA A 71 3.67 0.82 -18.51
N SER A 72 2.46 0.28 -18.55
CA SER A 72 1.52 0.30 -17.42
C SER A 72 0.84 -1.05 -17.30
N ALA A 73 0.44 -1.40 -16.07
CA ALA A 73 -0.30 -2.62 -15.75
C ALA A 73 -1.28 -2.37 -14.61
N SER A 74 -2.35 -3.16 -14.56
CA SER A 74 -3.36 -3.11 -13.51
C SER A 74 -3.75 -4.52 -13.12
N GLN A 75 -3.93 -4.75 -11.81
CA GLN A 75 -4.41 -6.00 -11.24
C GLN A 75 -5.51 -5.71 -10.23
N ASP A 76 -6.67 -6.34 -10.39
CA ASP A 76 -7.77 -6.21 -9.45
C ASP A 76 -7.38 -6.77 -8.09
N THR A 77 -7.87 -6.10 -7.03
CA THR A 77 -7.74 -6.52 -5.63
C THR A 77 -9.11 -6.86 -5.07
N LYS A 78 -9.14 -7.83 -4.15
CA LYS A 78 -10.39 -8.28 -3.55
C LYS A 78 -10.88 -7.32 -2.48
N THR A 79 -12.18 -7.07 -2.48
CA THR A 79 -12.89 -6.40 -1.39
C THR A 79 -13.96 -7.35 -0.85
N TRP A 80 -13.93 -7.59 0.47
CA TRP A 80 -14.95 -8.36 1.15
C TRP A 80 -15.97 -7.42 1.77
N ARG A 81 -17.23 -7.73 1.54
CA ARG A 81 -18.38 -7.08 2.16
C ARG A 81 -19.04 -8.06 3.11
N ASP A 82 -19.47 -7.60 4.27
CA ASP A 82 -20.28 -8.44 5.17
C ASP A 82 -21.68 -8.60 4.56
N PRO A 83 -22.21 -9.85 4.45
CA PRO A 83 -23.51 -10.09 3.86
C PRO A 83 -24.68 -9.58 4.72
N THR A 84 -24.46 -9.35 6.00
CA THR A 84 -25.48 -8.93 6.98
C THR A 84 -25.34 -7.47 7.40
N ASP A 85 -24.17 -6.87 7.20
CA ASP A 85 -23.87 -5.51 7.59
C ASP A 85 -23.19 -4.77 6.44
N HIS A 86 -23.97 -3.98 5.71
CA HIS A 86 -23.50 -3.23 4.54
C HIS A 86 -22.48 -2.12 4.87
N HIS A 87 -22.23 -1.83 6.15
CA HIS A 87 -21.25 -0.87 6.60
C HIS A 87 -19.83 -1.44 6.63
N ILE A 88 -19.67 -2.77 6.54
CA ILE A 88 -18.38 -3.46 6.66
C ILE A 88 -17.75 -3.72 5.30
N PHE A 89 -16.55 -3.15 5.11
CA PHE A 89 -15.74 -3.32 3.92
C PHE A 89 -14.30 -3.63 4.32
N GLU A 90 -13.80 -4.80 3.92
CA GLU A 90 -12.49 -5.29 4.30
C GLU A 90 -11.65 -5.64 3.07
N GLN A 91 -10.33 -5.51 3.23
CA GLN A 91 -9.34 -5.94 2.24
C GLN A 91 -8.19 -6.69 2.92
N SER A 92 -7.26 -7.19 2.14
CA SER A 92 -6.09 -7.95 2.59
C SER A 92 -4.80 -7.30 2.11
N THR A 93 -3.87 -7.03 3.03
CA THR A 93 -2.52 -6.57 2.67
C THR A 93 -1.78 -7.59 1.82
N THR A 94 -2.01 -8.89 2.06
CA THR A 94 -1.42 -9.98 1.26
C THR A 94 -1.94 -9.95 -0.18
N ASP A 95 -3.25 -9.75 -0.37
CA ASP A 95 -3.85 -9.67 -1.70
C ASP A 95 -3.37 -8.42 -2.46
N VAL A 96 -3.39 -7.26 -1.80
CA VAL A 96 -2.85 -6.01 -2.36
C VAL A 96 -1.38 -6.17 -2.75
N TRP A 97 -0.55 -6.80 -1.90
CA TRP A 97 0.86 -7.02 -2.20
C TRP A 97 1.08 -7.95 -3.40
N LYS A 98 0.28 -9.01 -3.53
CA LYS A 98 0.28 -9.87 -4.72
C LYS A 98 -0.04 -9.09 -5.98
N GLY A 99 -1.06 -8.21 -5.92
CA GLY A 99 -1.42 -7.31 -7.02
C GLY A 99 -0.27 -6.37 -7.41
N ILE A 100 0.37 -5.72 -6.43
CA ILE A 100 1.56 -4.88 -6.64
C ILE A 100 2.67 -5.67 -7.33
N CYS A 101 3.02 -6.84 -6.81
CA CYS A 101 4.07 -7.67 -7.39
C CYS A 101 3.74 -8.12 -8.83
N SER A 102 2.48 -8.44 -9.11
CA SER A 102 2.02 -8.81 -10.45
C SER A 102 2.22 -7.65 -11.43
N THR A 103 1.72 -6.47 -11.10
CA THR A 103 1.79 -5.28 -11.97
C THR A 103 3.23 -4.81 -12.18
N VAL A 104 4.07 -4.83 -11.14
CA VAL A 104 5.49 -4.45 -11.27
C VAL A 104 6.23 -5.41 -12.20
N ARG A 105 6.02 -6.72 -12.06
CA ARG A 105 6.61 -7.71 -12.99
C ARG A 105 6.17 -7.48 -14.42
N GLU A 106 4.89 -7.19 -14.61
CA GLU A 106 4.32 -6.97 -15.93
C GLU A 106 4.89 -5.73 -16.61
N VAL A 107 5.02 -4.59 -15.93
CA VAL A 107 5.60 -3.38 -16.53
C VAL A 107 7.09 -3.57 -16.87
N ILE A 108 7.84 -4.28 -16.04
CA ILE A 108 9.23 -4.63 -16.33
C ILE A 108 9.34 -5.54 -17.56
N ALA A 109 8.51 -6.59 -17.62
CA ALA A 109 8.52 -7.52 -18.77
C ALA A 109 8.13 -6.83 -20.08
N ARG A 110 7.10 -5.97 -20.06
CA ARG A 110 6.62 -5.25 -21.26
C ARG A 110 7.60 -4.19 -21.76
N SER A 111 8.35 -3.58 -20.87
CA SER A 111 9.28 -2.50 -21.23
C SER A 111 10.64 -2.97 -21.71
N ALA A 112 10.98 -4.24 -21.52
CA ALA A 112 12.32 -4.80 -21.71
C ALA A 112 13.45 -4.07 -20.92
N VAL A 113 13.08 -3.27 -19.90
CA VAL A 113 14.04 -2.59 -19.02
C VAL A 113 14.57 -3.55 -17.98
N SER A 114 15.89 -3.54 -17.78
CA SER A 114 16.49 -4.33 -16.71
C SER A 114 16.05 -3.80 -15.33
N PRO A 115 15.65 -4.66 -14.39
CA PRO A 115 15.34 -4.23 -13.02
C PRO A 115 16.46 -3.45 -12.34
N LYS A 116 17.72 -3.65 -12.74
CA LYS A 116 18.90 -2.93 -12.23
C LYS A 116 18.93 -1.45 -12.64
N GLN A 117 18.22 -1.10 -13.71
CA GLN A 117 18.11 0.27 -14.20
C GLN A 117 16.99 1.06 -13.50
N VAL A 118 16.15 0.39 -12.69
CA VAL A 118 15.11 1.07 -11.87
C VAL A 118 15.78 1.73 -10.68
N LYS A 119 15.75 3.06 -10.65
CA LYS A 119 16.43 3.91 -9.65
C LYS A 119 15.53 4.30 -8.49
N GLY A 120 14.24 4.06 -8.58
CA GLY A 120 13.32 4.36 -7.50
C GLY A 120 11.92 3.82 -7.72
N ILE A 121 11.20 3.67 -6.60
CA ILE A 121 9.80 3.29 -6.56
C ILE A 121 9.04 4.32 -5.74
N GLY A 122 7.92 4.80 -6.28
CA GLY A 122 6.96 5.61 -5.56
C GLY A 122 5.67 4.84 -5.32
N PHE A 123 5.04 5.06 -4.17
CA PHE A 123 3.75 4.47 -3.86
C PHE A 123 2.75 5.56 -3.51
N ASP A 124 1.54 5.37 -3.97
CA ASP A 124 0.35 6.04 -3.49
C ASP A 124 -0.70 4.99 -3.12
N ALA A 125 -1.55 5.29 -2.16
CA ALA A 125 -2.60 4.37 -1.74
C ALA A 125 -3.77 5.11 -1.12
N THR A 126 -4.96 4.48 -1.17
CA THR A 126 -6.14 4.96 -0.44
C THR A 126 -5.86 5.04 1.06
N CYS A 127 -6.57 5.93 1.76
CA CYS A 127 -6.40 6.18 3.19
C CYS A 127 -7.00 5.07 4.09
N SER A 128 -7.04 3.83 3.63
CA SER A 128 -7.52 2.66 4.38
C SER A 128 -6.62 2.34 5.57
N LEU A 129 -7.17 1.65 6.58
CA LEU A 129 -6.45 1.25 7.77
C LEU A 129 -5.99 -0.20 7.64
N ALA A 130 -4.69 -0.44 7.53
CA ALA A 130 -4.10 -1.77 7.60
C ALA A 130 -3.62 -2.09 9.03
N VAL A 131 -3.91 -3.29 9.51
CA VAL A 131 -3.54 -3.77 10.84
C VAL A 131 -2.60 -4.96 10.71
N THR A 132 -1.40 -4.84 11.30
CA THR A 132 -0.37 -5.89 11.26
C THR A 132 0.35 -5.99 12.59
N THR A 133 1.04 -7.11 12.82
CA THR A 133 2.08 -7.23 13.85
C THR A 133 3.28 -6.34 13.49
N TRP A 134 4.25 -6.23 14.39
CA TRP A 134 5.51 -5.53 14.13
C TRP A 134 6.32 -6.17 13.00
N ASP A 135 6.20 -7.49 12.84
CA ASP A 135 6.89 -8.27 11.80
C ASP A 135 6.13 -8.25 10.46
N GLY A 136 4.96 -7.57 10.42
CA GLY A 136 4.16 -7.39 9.21
C GLY A 136 3.12 -8.47 8.95
N GLU A 137 2.91 -9.40 9.89
CA GLU A 137 1.86 -10.41 9.78
C GLU A 137 0.46 -9.77 9.89
N PRO A 138 -0.50 -10.17 9.06
CA PRO A 138 -1.83 -9.58 9.05
C PRO A 138 -2.63 -9.97 10.29
N ILE A 139 -3.16 -8.98 10.99
CA ILE A 139 -4.10 -9.16 12.11
C ILE A 139 -5.51 -8.90 11.58
N THR A 140 -6.40 -9.87 11.77
CA THR A 140 -7.75 -9.76 11.24
C THR A 140 -8.56 -8.61 11.87
N VAL A 141 -9.34 -7.94 11.04
CA VAL A 141 -10.32 -6.92 11.45
C VAL A 141 -11.75 -7.43 11.30
N THR A 142 -11.92 -8.70 10.97
CA THR A 142 -13.22 -9.33 10.72
C THR A 142 -14.06 -9.32 11.99
N ARG A 143 -15.35 -9.00 11.83
CA ARG A 143 -16.31 -8.99 12.94
C ARG A 143 -16.35 -10.35 13.65
N GLY A 144 -16.35 -10.33 14.99
CA GLY A 144 -16.38 -11.52 15.82
C GLY A 144 -15.02 -12.15 16.13
N SER A 145 -13.94 -11.69 15.49
CA SER A 145 -12.58 -12.09 15.87
C SER A 145 -12.12 -11.36 17.14
N GLN A 146 -11.18 -11.98 17.86
CA GLN A 146 -10.53 -11.33 19.00
C GLN A 146 -9.42 -10.39 18.55
N LEU A 147 -9.10 -9.40 19.36
CA LEU A 147 -8.01 -8.48 19.08
C LEU A 147 -6.67 -9.21 19.10
N GLY A 148 -5.97 -9.21 17.99
CA GLY A 148 -4.67 -9.87 17.84
C GLY A 148 -4.72 -11.19 17.08
N ASP A 149 -5.91 -11.71 16.76
CA ASP A 149 -6.05 -12.89 15.92
C ASP A 149 -5.42 -12.64 14.55
N LEU A 150 -4.62 -13.59 14.07
CA LEU A 150 -4.07 -13.55 12.72
C LEU A 150 -5.15 -13.87 11.68
N GLY A 151 -5.10 -13.19 10.54
CA GLY A 151 -6.03 -13.48 9.44
C GLY A 151 -5.90 -12.52 8.26
N GLU A 152 -6.26 -13.02 7.09
CA GLU A 152 -6.03 -12.31 5.82
C GLU A 152 -6.76 -10.98 5.70
N ARG A 153 -7.97 -10.85 6.27
CA ARG A 153 -8.76 -9.62 6.19
C ARG A 153 -8.31 -8.66 7.28
N ASN A 154 -7.32 -7.88 6.97
CA ASN A 154 -6.64 -7.02 7.92
C ASN A 154 -6.65 -5.53 7.54
N ILE A 155 -7.45 -5.16 6.53
CA ILE A 155 -7.65 -3.76 6.12
C ILE A 155 -9.11 -3.38 6.36
N VAL A 156 -9.33 -2.31 7.12
CA VAL A 156 -10.60 -1.58 7.17
C VAL A 156 -10.56 -0.55 6.04
N LEU A 157 -11.39 -0.75 5.02
CA LEU A 157 -11.41 0.11 3.83
C LEU A 157 -11.86 1.52 4.21
N TRP A 158 -11.42 2.52 3.46
CA TRP A 158 -11.81 3.91 3.68
C TRP A 158 -13.34 4.16 3.59
N ALA A 159 -14.06 3.31 2.87
CA ALA A 159 -15.51 3.33 2.73
C ALA A 159 -16.25 2.52 3.82
N ASP A 160 -15.53 1.95 4.80
CA ASP A 160 -16.11 1.22 5.92
C ASP A 160 -16.75 2.19 6.91
N HIS A 161 -18.00 1.92 7.29
CA HIS A 161 -18.82 2.77 8.17
C HIS A 161 -19.13 2.11 9.51
N ARG A 162 -18.44 1.02 9.88
CA ARG A 162 -18.69 0.29 11.16
C ARG A 162 -18.54 1.13 12.41
N ALA A 163 -17.82 2.26 12.37
CA ALA A 163 -17.57 3.15 13.49
C ALA A 163 -18.43 4.44 13.47
N GLU A 164 -19.57 4.42 12.77
CA GLU A 164 -20.44 5.59 12.63
C GLU A 164 -21.00 6.07 13.99
N LYS A 165 -21.46 5.14 14.81
CA LYS A 165 -21.98 5.45 16.15
C LYS A 165 -20.94 6.08 17.07
N GLU A 166 -19.69 5.60 16.99
CA GLU A 166 -18.58 6.14 17.76
C GLU A 166 -18.18 7.55 17.26
N ALA A 167 -18.25 7.77 15.94
CA ALA A 167 -18.03 9.10 15.37
C ALA A 167 -19.09 10.08 15.86
N ASP A 168 -20.36 9.71 15.85
CA ASP A 168 -21.48 10.54 16.33
C ASP A 168 -21.33 10.87 17.82
N LEU A 169 -20.96 9.87 18.64
CA LEU A 169 -20.73 10.11 20.08
C LEU A 169 -19.59 11.12 20.32
N ILE A 170 -18.50 11.03 19.56
CA ILE A 170 -17.38 11.97 19.67
C ILE A 170 -17.81 13.36 19.21
N ASN A 171 -18.53 13.46 18.09
CA ASN A 171 -18.99 14.73 17.55
C ASN A 171 -20.00 15.42 18.50
N ALA A 172 -20.83 14.65 19.18
CA ALA A 172 -21.79 15.17 20.15
C ALA A 172 -21.13 15.78 21.41
N THR A 173 -19.83 15.51 21.65
CA THR A 173 -19.13 16.11 22.82
C THR A 173 -18.90 17.60 22.70
N GLY A 174 -18.93 18.16 21.47
CA GLY A 174 -18.58 19.57 21.23
C GLY A 174 -17.16 19.95 21.66
N SER A 175 -16.26 18.96 21.77
CA SER A 175 -14.88 19.17 22.21
C SER A 175 -14.13 20.11 21.25
N SER A 176 -13.35 21.06 21.82
CA SER A 176 -12.48 21.95 21.04
C SER A 176 -11.47 21.22 20.15
N VAL A 177 -11.20 19.94 20.42
CA VAL A 177 -10.38 19.09 19.54
C VAL A 177 -11.01 18.93 18.16
N LEU A 178 -12.34 19.02 18.04
CA LEU A 178 -13.03 18.92 16.75
C LEU A 178 -12.67 20.08 15.82
N ASP A 179 -12.33 21.26 16.34
CA ASP A 179 -11.93 22.41 15.53
C ASP A 179 -10.68 22.12 14.68
N TYR A 180 -9.77 21.27 15.18
CA TYR A 180 -8.55 20.88 14.50
C TYR A 180 -8.76 19.84 13.39
N VAL A 181 -9.95 19.25 13.29
CA VAL A 181 -10.31 18.24 12.28
C VAL A 181 -11.46 18.70 11.38
N GLY A 182 -11.74 20.01 11.38
CA GLY A 182 -12.76 20.61 10.52
C GLY A 182 -14.17 20.60 11.12
N GLY A 183 -14.28 20.58 12.44
CA GLY A 183 -15.54 20.69 13.19
C GLY A 183 -16.22 19.36 13.52
N ALA A 184 -15.87 18.28 12.80
CA ALA A 184 -16.38 16.94 13.06
C ALA A 184 -15.36 15.86 12.70
N ILE A 185 -15.33 14.79 13.49
CA ILE A 185 -14.54 13.60 13.17
C ILE A 185 -15.34 12.71 12.20
N SER A 186 -14.69 12.25 11.15
CA SER A 186 -15.31 11.31 10.21
C SER A 186 -15.22 9.88 10.71
N VAL A 187 -16.09 8.99 10.22
CA VAL A 187 -16.07 7.56 10.50
C VAL A 187 -14.69 6.96 10.25
N ARG A 188 -14.02 7.36 9.18
CA ARG A 188 -12.65 6.94 8.81
C ARG A 188 -11.62 7.30 9.88
N THR A 189 -11.72 8.48 10.45
CA THR A 189 -10.81 8.96 11.51
C THR A 189 -11.09 8.21 12.81
N THR A 190 -12.36 7.94 13.11
CA THR A 190 -12.79 7.22 14.32
C THR A 190 -12.28 5.78 14.33
N SER A 191 -12.40 5.04 13.23
CA SER A 191 -11.85 3.68 13.10
C SER A 191 -10.35 3.64 13.40
N LYS A 192 -9.60 4.64 12.92
CA LYS A 192 -8.16 4.79 13.20
C LYS A 192 -7.88 5.13 14.68
N SER A 193 -8.69 5.96 15.30
CA SER A 193 -8.52 6.38 16.69
C SER A 193 -8.84 5.25 17.66
N LEU A 194 -9.92 4.50 17.44
CA LEU A 194 -10.31 3.35 18.26
C LEU A 194 -9.24 2.25 18.23
N ALA A 195 -8.63 2.00 17.09
CA ALA A 195 -7.53 1.06 17.00
C ALA A 195 -6.28 1.52 17.79
N ARG A 196 -6.08 2.83 18.00
CA ARG A 196 -4.98 3.39 18.83
C ARG A 196 -5.27 3.34 20.34
N THR A 197 -6.50 3.54 20.77
CA THR A 197 -6.87 3.63 22.20
C THR A 197 -6.90 2.28 22.91
N ARG A 198 -7.06 1.17 22.20
CA ARG A 198 -6.97 -0.19 22.78
C ARG A 198 -5.53 -0.62 23.15
N ARG A 199 -4.57 0.28 23.13
CA ARG A 199 -3.15 0.07 23.46
C ARG A 199 -2.81 -0.18 24.92
N GLY A 200 -3.78 -0.22 25.84
CA GLY A 200 -3.54 -0.35 27.28
C GLY A 200 -3.22 -1.74 27.80
N SER A 201 -3.21 -2.78 26.98
CA SER A 201 -2.86 -4.14 27.38
C SER A 201 -1.49 -4.56 26.84
N ARG A 202 -0.59 -4.99 27.72
CA ARG A 202 0.78 -5.45 27.44
C ARG A 202 0.78 -6.81 26.74
N SER A 203 0.36 -6.91 25.49
CA SER A 203 0.68 -8.09 24.67
C SER A 203 0.52 -7.77 23.20
N HIS A 204 1.62 -7.89 22.44
CA HIS A 204 1.71 -7.92 20.97
C HIS A 204 0.95 -6.80 20.23
N THR A 205 1.52 -5.62 20.27
CA THR A 205 0.86 -4.41 19.76
C THR A 205 0.95 -4.30 18.25
N SER A 206 -0.20 -4.21 17.63
CA SER A 206 -0.40 -3.94 16.21
C SER A 206 0.02 -2.51 15.84
N LEU A 207 0.77 -2.36 14.78
CA LEU A 207 1.06 -1.08 14.14
C LEU A 207 -0.02 -0.76 13.12
N ILE A 208 -0.61 0.42 13.28
CA ILE A 208 -1.56 0.98 12.34
C ILE A 208 -0.77 1.76 11.33
N PHE A 209 -0.69 1.28 10.09
CA PHE A 209 -0.18 2.05 8.96
C PHE A 209 -1.36 2.70 8.23
N SER A 210 -1.50 4.01 8.38
CA SER A 210 -2.03 4.81 7.29
C SER A 210 -0.92 4.84 6.26
N LEU A 211 -1.14 4.24 5.10
CA LEU A 211 -0.19 4.25 3.99
C LEU A 211 -0.08 5.68 3.43
N ARG A 212 0.55 6.57 4.20
CA ARG A 212 1.08 7.81 3.67
C ARG A 212 2.53 7.55 3.32
N TRP A 213 2.75 7.07 2.12
CA TRP A 213 4.08 6.73 1.67
C TRP A 213 4.78 7.90 0.99
N LYS A 214 6.07 8.12 1.33
CA LYS A 214 6.97 9.01 0.61
C LYS A 214 7.72 8.20 -0.44
N SER A 215 7.88 8.76 -1.64
CA SER A 215 8.73 8.20 -2.70
C SER A 215 10.13 7.88 -2.16
N GLN A 216 10.63 6.70 -2.45
CA GLN A 216 12.03 6.32 -2.18
C GLN A 216 12.80 6.21 -3.49
N LYS A 217 14.00 6.82 -3.53
CA LYS A 217 14.97 6.65 -4.61
C LYS A 217 15.95 5.55 -4.22
N PHE A 218 16.31 4.70 -5.15
CA PHE A 218 17.40 3.75 -5.02
C PHE A 218 18.66 4.38 -5.59
N SER A 219 19.74 4.45 -4.81
CA SER A 219 21.10 4.70 -5.31
C SER A 219 21.66 3.39 -5.81
N GLY A 220 22.05 3.35 -7.08
CA GLY A 220 22.78 2.24 -7.68
C GLY A 220 24.27 2.40 -7.51
#